data_c8db606d5b9f74d9cf415e6fe36ec78d
#
_entry.id   c8db606d5b9f74d9cf415e6fe36ec78d
#
_cell.length_a   1.000
_cell.length_b   1.000
_cell.length_c   1.000
_cell.angle_alpha   90.00
_cell.angle_beta   90.00
_cell.angle_gamma   90.00
#
_symmetry.space_group_name_H-M   'P 1'
#
loop_
_entity.id
_entity.type
_entity.pdbx_description
1 polymer ?
#
loop_
_entity_poly.entity_id
_entity_poly.type
_entity_poly.pdbx_seq_one_letter_code
_entity_poly.pdbx_strand_id
1 'polypeptide(L)'
;MGDRLMKVGVWFYGLGTVLTGILNIAWGDFDASHQPIQALGKNFPGQHLLAYVAGVWLIAAGLAILWRRSARIGAAASGIAYLIFAALWLIRYSAAVQAFGLRIDVLFGVTFGVAQQIMLIAPAAIVFYASAASPDSLLQERAVIAARWMLGLPPVIFGLFHLIGIRVFATIVPHWMSFGYFWAALTGIAFILSGLAICSGIKDVLATRLLALMLLLFEGFVEIPPIFSRLHNEATWGAAVYNVTAIGACWIFAEFLASRADRRRTGPAENIAMSRPDPVVA
;
A
#
# COMPACT_ATOMS: atom_id res chain seq x y z
N MET A 1 7.68 -2.06 22.26
CA MET A 1 6.31 -1.89 21.74
C MET A 1 6.29 -1.88 20.20
N GLY A 2 7.22 -1.20 19.52
CA GLY A 2 7.28 -1.12 18.06
C GLY A 2 7.42 -2.45 17.31
N ASP A 3 8.16 -3.42 17.85
CA ASP A 3 8.36 -4.73 17.19
C ASP A 3 7.05 -5.57 17.08
N ARG A 4 6.14 -5.43 18.04
CA ARG A 4 4.83 -6.12 17.98
C ARG A 4 3.87 -5.45 16.98
N LEU A 5 3.87 -4.12 16.92
CA LEU A 5 2.99 -3.36 16.03
C LEU A 5 3.43 -3.48 14.57
N MET A 6 4.74 -3.48 14.31
CA MET A 6 5.26 -3.77 12.96
C MET A 6 4.84 -5.16 12.48
N LYS A 7 4.78 -6.16 13.39
CA LYS A 7 4.25 -7.49 13.07
C LYS A 7 2.81 -7.45 12.59
N VAL A 8 1.95 -6.65 13.21
CA VAL A 8 0.54 -6.49 12.78
C VAL A 8 0.47 -5.98 11.33
N GLY A 9 1.26 -4.95 10.99
CA GLY A 9 1.33 -4.45 9.62
C GLY A 9 1.80 -5.51 8.62
N VAL A 10 2.81 -6.30 9.00
CA VAL A 10 3.31 -7.42 8.18
C VAL A 10 2.24 -8.48 7.97
N TRP A 11 1.42 -8.77 8.99
CA TRP A 11 0.30 -9.70 8.84
C TRP A 11 -0.75 -9.19 7.87
N PHE A 12 -1.20 -7.93 8.00
CA PHE A 12 -2.17 -7.34 7.06
C PHE A 12 -1.64 -7.34 5.62
N TYR A 13 -0.38 -6.90 5.44
CA TYR A 13 0.23 -6.84 4.11
C TYR A 13 0.43 -8.23 3.50
N GLY A 14 0.97 -9.18 4.27
CA GLY A 14 1.19 -10.55 3.81
C GLY A 14 -0.13 -11.28 3.51
N LEU A 15 -1.13 -11.19 4.38
CA LEU A 15 -2.45 -11.76 4.15
C LEU A 15 -3.14 -11.13 2.93
N GLY A 16 -3.11 -9.80 2.80
CA GLY A 16 -3.66 -9.13 1.64
C GLY A 16 -2.99 -9.60 0.35
N THR A 17 -1.66 -9.74 0.33
CA THR A 17 -0.93 -10.29 -0.82
C THR A 17 -1.34 -11.74 -1.13
N VAL A 18 -1.52 -12.60 -0.10
CA VAL A 18 -2.03 -13.97 -0.26
C VAL A 18 -3.45 -13.96 -0.83
N LEU A 19 -4.34 -13.14 -0.28
CA LEU A 19 -5.72 -13.04 -0.74
C LEU A 19 -5.81 -12.54 -2.19
N THR A 20 -4.99 -11.56 -2.59
CA THR A 20 -4.91 -11.14 -4.01
C THR A 20 -4.55 -12.33 -4.91
N GLY A 21 -3.58 -13.16 -4.49
CA GLY A 21 -3.22 -14.36 -5.24
C GLY A 21 -4.34 -15.40 -5.29
N ILE A 22 -5.08 -15.58 -4.19
CA ILE A 22 -6.25 -16.48 -4.14
C ILE A 22 -7.34 -15.99 -5.09
N LEU A 23 -7.62 -14.68 -5.13
CA LEU A 23 -8.60 -14.11 -6.04
C LEU A 23 -8.23 -14.39 -7.50
N ASN A 24 -6.98 -14.17 -7.90
CA ASN A 24 -6.52 -14.47 -9.26
C ASN A 24 -6.75 -15.94 -9.64
N ILE A 25 -6.55 -16.87 -8.70
CA ILE A 25 -6.79 -18.29 -8.95
C ILE A 25 -8.29 -18.60 -8.98
N ALA A 26 -9.06 -18.04 -8.05
CA ALA A 26 -10.49 -18.33 -7.92
C ALA A 26 -11.31 -17.87 -9.14
N TRP A 27 -10.96 -16.71 -9.69
CA TRP A 27 -11.59 -16.20 -10.92
C TRP A 27 -10.88 -16.65 -12.20
N GLY A 28 -9.65 -17.16 -12.10
CA GLY A 28 -8.83 -17.49 -13.27
C GLY A 28 -8.48 -16.27 -14.10
N ASP A 29 -8.48 -15.10 -13.49
CA ASP A 29 -8.26 -13.81 -14.15
C ASP A 29 -7.65 -12.78 -13.19
N PHE A 30 -7.28 -11.62 -13.73
CA PHE A 30 -6.79 -10.48 -12.97
C PHE A 30 -7.93 -9.52 -12.63
N ASP A 31 -7.97 -9.01 -11.42
CA ASP A 31 -8.91 -7.97 -11.04
C ASP A 31 -8.68 -6.68 -11.85
N ALA A 32 -9.66 -6.34 -12.68
CA ALA A 32 -9.58 -5.19 -13.60
C ALA A 32 -9.47 -3.83 -12.90
N SER A 33 -9.91 -3.73 -11.64
CA SER A 33 -9.86 -2.47 -10.89
C SER A 33 -8.50 -2.20 -10.29
N HIS A 34 -7.76 -3.25 -9.95
CA HIS A 34 -6.45 -3.12 -9.30
C HIS A 34 -5.30 -3.70 -10.11
N GLN A 35 -5.57 -4.64 -11.02
CA GLN A 35 -4.55 -5.26 -11.86
C GLN A 35 -4.76 -4.89 -13.33
N PRO A 36 -3.72 -4.46 -14.06
CA PRO A 36 -3.88 -3.72 -15.32
C PRO A 36 -4.18 -4.58 -16.55
N ILE A 37 -4.13 -5.91 -16.46
CA ILE A 37 -4.06 -6.77 -17.65
C ILE A 37 -5.37 -6.79 -18.42
N GLN A 38 -6.52 -7.00 -17.77
CA GLN A 38 -7.83 -7.02 -18.43
C GLN A 38 -8.21 -5.71 -19.10
N ALA A 39 -7.83 -4.61 -18.52
CA ALA A 39 -8.22 -3.30 -18.98
C ALA A 39 -7.46 -2.82 -20.23
N LEU A 40 -6.61 -3.64 -20.79
CA LEU A 40 -6.11 -3.47 -22.17
C LEU A 40 -7.18 -3.84 -23.21
N GLY A 41 -8.39 -4.23 -22.77
CA GLY A 41 -9.59 -4.36 -23.58
C GLY A 41 -9.62 -5.56 -24.52
N LYS A 42 -8.67 -6.49 -24.43
CA LYS A 42 -8.63 -7.70 -25.25
C LYS A 42 -8.12 -8.87 -24.42
N ASN A 43 -8.85 -9.97 -24.43
CA ASN A 43 -8.33 -11.24 -23.97
C ASN A 43 -7.11 -11.58 -24.82
N PHE A 44 -5.92 -11.60 -24.21
CA PHE A 44 -4.74 -12.03 -24.91
C PHE A 44 -4.48 -13.52 -24.65
N PRO A 45 -3.85 -14.22 -25.61
CA PRO A 45 -3.57 -15.64 -25.44
C PRO A 45 -2.77 -15.89 -24.18
N GLY A 46 -3.24 -16.82 -23.33
CA GLY A 46 -2.57 -17.17 -22.08
C GLY A 46 -2.90 -16.29 -20.85
N GLN A 47 -3.87 -15.36 -20.95
CA GLN A 47 -4.28 -14.50 -19.82
C GLN A 47 -4.60 -15.29 -18.56
N HIS A 48 -5.41 -16.35 -18.66
CA HIS A 48 -5.72 -17.22 -17.53
C HIS A 48 -4.49 -17.90 -16.93
N LEU A 49 -3.59 -18.40 -17.76
CA LEU A 49 -2.33 -19.00 -17.30
C LEU A 49 -1.48 -17.98 -16.53
N LEU A 50 -1.37 -16.77 -17.04
CA LEU A 50 -0.63 -15.70 -16.36
C LEU A 50 -1.30 -15.30 -15.05
N ALA A 51 -2.63 -15.28 -14.97
CA ALA A 51 -3.36 -15.03 -13.73
C ALA A 51 -3.05 -16.11 -12.68
N TYR A 52 -3.05 -17.39 -13.06
CA TYR A 52 -2.67 -18.48 -12.18
C TYR A 52 -1.20 -18.39 -11.73
N VAL A 53 -0.26 -18.09 -12.64
CA VAL A 53 1.16 -17.91 -12.31
C VAL A 53 1.34 -16.75 -11.33
N ALA A 54 0.72 -15.60 -11.60
CA ALA A 54 0.75 -14.46 -10.70
C ALA A 54 0.08 -14.77 -9.35
N GLY A 55 -1.03 -15.50 -9.36
CA GLY A 55 -1.73 -15.94 -8.16
C GLY A 55 -0.85 -16.81 -7.27
N VAL A 56 -0.21 -17.84 -7.83
CA VAL A 56 0.75 -18.71 -7.10
C VAL A 56 1.94 -17.88 -6.58
N TRP A 57 2.46 -16.98 -7.41
CA TRP A 57 3.56 -16.09 -7.02
C TRP A 57 3.18 -15.21 -5.82
N LEU A 58 2.02 -14.55 -5.85
CA LEU A 58 1.55 -13.69 -4.78
C LEU A 58 1.26 -14.46 -3.49
N ILE A 59 0.67 -15.67 -3.58
CA ILE A 59 0.47 -16.55 -2.43
C ILE A 59 1.83 -16.91 -1.80
N ALA A 60 2.77 -17.38 -2.60
CA ALA A 60 4.09 -17.76 -2.11
C ALA A 60 4.83 -16.57 -1.49
N ALA A 61 4.78 -15.38 -2.14
CA ALA A 61 5.39 -14.17 -1.64
C ALA A 61 4.78 -13.70 -0.32
N GLY A 62 3.43 -13.68 -0.23
CA GLY A 62 2.72 -13.27 0.98
C GLY A 62 2.97 -14.23 2.15
N LEU A 63 2.94 -15.54 1.93
CA LEU A 63 3.29 -16.54 2.96
C LEU A 63 4.75 -16.41 3.40
N ALA A 64 5.66 -16.17 2.46
CA ALA A 64 7.08 -15.98 2.76
C ALA A 64 7.34 -14.72 3.61
N ILE A 65 6.58 -13.63 3.41
CA ILE A 65 6.66 -12.43 4.26
C ILE A 65 6.26 -12.73 5.70
N LEU A 66 5.23 -13.56 5.90
CA LEU A 66 4.73 -13.91 7.23
C LEU A 66 5.71 -14.75 8.04
N TRP A 67 6.64 -15.41 7.38
CA TRP A 67 7.63 -16.25 8.06
C TRP A 67 8.97 -15.51 8.21
N ARG A 68 9.41 -15.27 9.45
CA ARG A 68 10.61 -14.47 9.74
C ARG A 68 11.87 -14.86 8.94
N ARG A 69 12.07 -16.16 8.69
CA ARG A 69 13.27 -16.66 7.97
C ARG A 69 13.25 -16.32 6.48
N SER A 70 12.07 -16.24 5.88
CA SER A 70 11.85 -15.98 4.45
C SER A 70 11.29 -14.58 4.17
N ALA A 71 11.05 -13.76 5.21
CA ALA A 71 10.41 -12.45 5.07
C ALA A 71 11.12 -11.54 4.06
N ARG A 72 12.45 -11.59 3.99
CA ARG A 72 13.24 -10.84 3.02
C ARG A 72 12.97 -11.30 1.57
N ILE A 73 12.91 -12.61 1.35
CA ILE A 73 12.63 -13.18 0.02
C ILE A 73 11.20 -12.86 -0.38
N GLY A 74 10.24 -13.05 0.52
CA GLY A 74 8.83 -12.72 0.30
C GLY A 74 8.62 -11.24 0.00
N ALA A 75 9.31 -10.35 0.72
CA ALA A 75 9.28 -8.93 0.46
C ALA A 75 9.84 -8.57 -0.93
N ALA A 76 10.97 -9.15 -1.33
CA ALA A 76 11.49 -8.96 -2.68
C ALA A 76 10.50 -9.46 -3.75
N ALA A 77 9.95 -10.65 -3.57
CA ALA A 77 9.02 -11.26 -4.50
C ALA A 77 7.72 -10.45 -4.65
N SER A 78 7.12 -9.96 -3.55
CA SER A 78 5.92 -9.12 -3.61
C SER A 78 6.23 -7.74 -4.22
N GLY A 79 7.35 -7.12 -3.86
CA GLY A 79 7.79 -5.86 -4.43
C GLY A 79 7.99 -5.94 -5.94
N ILE A 80 8.58 -7.03 -6.44
CA ILE A 80 8.73 -7.28 -7.89
C ILE A 80 7.35 -7.44 -8.56
N ALA A 81 6.42 -8.19 -7.97
CA ALA A 81 5.08 -8.36 -8.53
C ALA A 81 4.35 -7.01 -8.66
N TYR A 82 4.32 -6.21 -7.59
CA TYR A 82 3.68 -4.89 -7.63
C TYR A 82 4.41 -3.90 -8.56
N LEU A 83 5.74 -4.01 -8.71
CA LEU A 83 6.49 -3.22 -9.70
C LEU A 83 6.10 -3.59 -11.13
N ILE A 84 5.95 -4.89 -11.42
CA ILE A 84 5.47 -5.36 -12.72
C ILE A 84 4.06 -4.82 -12.98
N PHE A 85 3.14 -4.90 -12.00
CA PHE A 85 1.81 -4.35 -12.15
C PHE A 85 1.81 -2.83 -12.35
N ALA A 86 2.65 -2.08 -11.63
CA ALA A 86 2.81 -0.65 -11.85
C ALA A 86 3.29 -0.33 -13.27
N ALA A 87 4.27 -1.09 -13.78
CA ALA A 87 4.79 -0.93 -15.15
C ALA A 87 3.71 -1.24 -16.20
N LEU A 88 2.90 -2.29 -15.99
CA LEU A 88 1.80 -2.63 -16.87
C LEU A 88 0.68 -1.56 -16.85
N TRP A 89 0.44 -0.90 -15.72
CA TRP A 89 -0.47 0.24 -15.64
C TRP A 89 -0.03 1.40 -16.54
N LEU A 90 1.28 1.63 -16.72
CA LEU A 90 1.77 2.71 -17.61
C LEU A 90 1.37 2.47 -19.08
N ILE A 91 1.30 1.23 -19.52
CA ILE A 91 0.89 0.88 -20.90
C ILE A 91 -0.58 1.29 -21.13
N ARG A 92 -1.40 1.32 -20.10
CA ARG A 92 -2.83 1.68 -20.19
C ARG A 92 -3.08 3.14 -20.55
N TYR A 93 -2.11 4.04 -20.39
CA TYR A 93 -2.29 5.43 -20.80
C TYR A 93 -2.65 5.55 -22.28
N SER A 94 -1.90 4.86 -23.15
CA SER A 94 -2.18 4.90 -24.59
C SER A 94 -3.54 4.28 -24.92
N ALA A 95 -3.87 3.14 -24.34
CA ALA A 95 -5.16 2.47 -24.55
C ALA A 95 -6.33 3.30 -24.05
N ALA A 96 -6.22 3.92 -22.87
CA ALA A 96 -7.25 4.76 -22.29
C ALA A 96 -7.49 6.04 -23.12
N VAL A 97 -6.41 6.70 -23.57
CA VAL A 97 -6.52 7.88 -24.43
C VAL A 97 -7.11 7.52 -25.80
N GLN A 98 -6.77 6.36 -26.37
CA GLN A 98 -7.38 5.90 -27.62
C GLN A 98 -8.88 5.59 -27.46
N ALA A 99 -9.29 4.98 -26.34
CA ALA A 99 -10.68 4.58 -26.10
C ALA A 99 -11.59 5.74 -25.68
N PHE A 100 -11.09 6.70 -24.87
CA PHE A 100 -11.91 7.72 -24.20
C PHE A 100 -11.49 9.16 -24.53
N GLY A 101 -10.43 9.34 -25.34
CA GLY A 101 -9.85 10.64 -25.64
C GLY A 101 -8.91 11.18 -24.56
N LEU A 102 -8.18 12.22 -24.90
CA LEU A 102 -7.26 12.90 -23.98
C LEU A 102 -8.06 13.78 -23.01
N ARG A 103 -8.45 13.21 -21.89
CA ARG A 103 -9.26 13.84 -20.83
C ARG A 103 -8.56 13.71 -19.50
N ILE A 104 -8.71 14.72 -18.65
CA ILE A 104 -8.05 14.77 -17.35
C ILE A 104 -8.52 13.65 -16.42
N ASP A 105 -9.81 13.33 -16.39
CA ASP A 105 -10.38 12.26 -15.60
C ASP A 105 -9.89 10.87 -16.04
N VAL A 106 -9.68 10.66 -17.36
CA VAL A 106 -9.11 9.44 -17.91
C VAL A 106 -7.64 9.26 -17.47
N LEU A 107 -6.85 10.34 -17.60
CA LEU A 107 -5.45 10.31 -17.18
C LEU A 107 -5.32 10.06 -15.68
N PHE A 108 -6.15 10.73 -14.86
CA PHE A 108 -6.18 10.51 -13.41
C PHE A 108 -6.63 9.10 -13.04
N GLY A 109 -7.59 8.49 -13.75
CA GLY A 109 -7.99 7.10 -13.51
C GLY A 109 -6.85 6.10 -13.71
N VAL A 110 -6.03 6.27 -14.77
CA VAL A 110 -4.83 5.44 -14.98
C VAL A 110 -3.77 5.74 -13.93
N THR A 111 -3.53 7.03 -13.63
CA THR A 111 -2.57 7.44 -12.58
C THR A 111 -2.95 6.86 -11.22
N PHE A 112 -4.24 6.79 -10.91
CA PHE A 112 -4.75 6.16 -9.69
C PHE A 112 -4.33 4.69 -9.61
N GLY A 113 -4.50 3.91 -10.68
CA GLY A 113 -4.07 2.51 -10.72
C GLY A 113 -2.55 2.34 -10.58
N VAL A 114 -1.74 3.19 -11.22
CA VAL A 114 -0.28 3.21 -11.02
C VAL A 114 0.06 3.49 -9.56
N ALA A 115 -0.59 4.50 -8.96
CA ALA A 115 -0.37 4.90 -7.57
C ALA A 115 -0.72 3.78 -6.59
N GLN A 116 -1.79 3.02 -6.83
CA GLN A 116 -2.16 1.86 -6.02
C GLN A 116 -1.02 0.83 -5.95
N GLN A 117 -0.41 0.49 -7.08
CA GLN A 117 0.70 -0.48 -7.10
C GLN A 117 1.96 0.08 -6.44
N ILE A 118 2.31 1.34 -6.72
CA ILE A 118 3.48 2.00 -6.10
C ILE A 118 3.35 2.02 -4.58
N MET A 119 2.16 2.26 -4.04
CA MET A 119 1.91 2.25 -2.60
C MET A 119 2.27 0.89 -1.97
N LEU A 120 2.03 -0.21 -2.66
CA LEU A 120 2.29 -1.56 -2.17
C LEU A 120 3.76 -1.98 -2.31
N ILE A 121 4.57 -1.29 -3.12
CA ILE A 121 6.02 -1.53 -3.20
C ILE A 121 6.75 -1.00 -1.95
N ALA A 122 6.28 0.10 -1.37
CA ALA A 122 6.93 0.73 -0.21
C ALA A 122 7.13 -0.21 0.99
N PRO A 123 6.12 -0.94 1.50
CA PRO A 123 6.27 -1.87 2.61
C PRO A 123 7.19 -3.04 2.26
N ALA A 124 7.17 -3.52 1.03
CA ALA A 124 8.08 -4.57 0.57
C ALA A 124 9.54 -4.11 0.69
N ALA A 125 9.87 -2.90 0.24
CA ALA A 125 11.20 -2.35 0.37
C ALA A 125 11.62 -2.23 1.85
N ILE A 126 10.72 -1.77 2.72
CA ILE A 126 11.01 -1.63 4.16
C ILE A 126 11.26 -2.99 4.81
N VAL A 127 10.40 -3.98 4.56
CA VAL A 127 10.57 -5.33 5.13
C VAL A 127 11.85 -5.97 4.61
N PHE A 128 12.16 -5.80 3.33
CA PHE A 128 13.39 -6.31 2.73
C PHE A 128 14.65 -5.77 3.43
N TYR A 129 14.73 -4.46 3.64
CA TYR A 129 15.87 -3.84 4.31
C TYR A 129 15.89 -4.07 5.82
N ALA A 130 14.74 -4.05 6.47
CA ALA A 130 14.65 -4.31 7.91
C ALA A 130 15.01 -5.76 8.28
N SER A 131 14.89 -6.68 7.33
CA SER A 131 15.25 -8.11 7.50
C SER A 131 16.70 -8.42 7.12
N ALA A 132 17.52 -7.44 6.74
CA ALA A 132 18.93 -7.65 6.44
C ALA A 132 19.76 -7.82 7.73
N ALA A 133 20.71 -8.78 7.72
CA ALA A 133 21.58 -9.05 8.87
C ALA A 133 22.53 -7.88 9.19
N SER A 134 22.99 -7.16 8.16
CA SER A 134 23.86 -5.97 8.28
C SER A 134 23.39 -4.97 7.22
N PRO A 135 22.43 -4.10 7.54
CA PRO A 135 21.96 -3.12 6.58
C PRO A 135 23.05 -2.07 6.35
N ASP A 136 23.43 -1.88 5.07
CA ASP A 136 24.21 -0.72 4.66
C ASP A 136 23.41 0.55 5.00
N SER A 137 24.02 1.44 5.81
CA SER A 137 23.35 2.64 6.31
C SER A 137 22.90 3.57 5.19
N LEU A 138 23.71 3.73 4.12
CA LEU A 138 23.40 4.59 2.99
C LEU A 138 22.27 4.01 2.12
N LEU A 139 22.33 2.71 1.82
CA LEU A 139 21.27 2.03 1.08
C LEU A 139 19.97 2.03 1.87
N GLN A 140 20.03 1.84 3.19
CA GLN A 140 18.86 1.92 4.04
C GLN A 140 18.24 3.33 4.04
N GLU A 141 19.04 4.39 4.08
CA GLU A 141 18.52 5.76 4.00
C GLU A 141 17.84 6.05 2.66
N ARG A 142 18.47 5.67 1.55
CA ARG A 142 17.88 5.81 0.21
C ARG A 142 16.58 5.03 0.08
N ALA A 143 16.54 3.80 0.59
CA ALA A 143 15.32 2.98 0.58
C ALA A 143 14.19 3.62 1.40
N VAL A 144 14.50 4.24 2.53
CA VAL A 144 13.52 4.97 3.35
C VAL A 144 12.98 6.20 2.62
N ILE A 145 13.85 6.96 1.96
CA ILE A 145 13.43 8.12 1.15
C ILE A 145 12.54 7.65 0.00
N ALA A 146 12.94 6.61 -0.72
CA ALA A 146 12.13 6.04 -1.80
C ALA A 146 10.77 5.54 -1.29
N ALA A 147 10.76 4.76 -0.19
CA ALA A 147 9.54 4.27 0.42
C ALA A 147 8.61 5.40 0.89
N ARG A 148 9.17 6.51 1.39
CA ARG A 148 8.42 7.71 1.77
C ARG A 148 7.65 8.31 0.59
N TRP A 149 8.29 8.45 -0.56
CA TRP A 149 7.64 8.94 -1.77
C TRP A 149 6.65 7.91 -2.35
N MET A 150 7.02 6.64 -2.34
CA MET A 150 6.16 5.55 -2.81
C MET A 150 4.89 5.40 -1.97
N LEU A 151 4.93 5.71 -0.67
CA LEU A 151 3.77 5.65 0.20
C LEU A 151 3.02 6.99 0.28
N GLY A 152 3.71 8.13 0.20
CA GLY A 152 3.13 9.45 0.42
C GLY A 152 2.49 10.05 -0.84
N LEU A 153 3.07 9.84 -2.02
CA LEU A 153 2.52 10.38 -3.27
C LEU A 153 1.15 9.75 -3.66
N PRO A 154 0.95 8.42 -3.55
CA PRO A 154 -0.33 7.81 -3.86
C PRO A 154 -1.55 8.42 -3.14
N PRO A 155 -1.53 8.65 -1.83
CA PRO A 155 -2.65 9.31 -1.17
C PRO A 155 -2.97 10.71 -1.73
N VAL A 156 -1.96 11.49 -2.14
CA VAL A 156 -2.22 12.79 -2.82
C VAL A 156 -3.00 12.55 -4.11
N ILE A 157 -2.61 11.55 -4.90
CA ILE A 157 -3.30 11.19 -6.15
C ILE A 157 -4.73 10.70 -5.85
N PHE A 158 -4.90 9.87 -4.82
CA PHE A 158 -6.23 9.37 -4.40
C PHE A 158 -7.14 10.51 -3.99
N GLY A 159 -6.64 11.44 -3.19
CA GLY A 159 -7.42 12.60 -2.75
C GLY A 159 -7.80 13.53 -3.89
N LEU A 160 -6.88 13.80 -4.82
CA LEU A 160 -7.19 14.58 -6.03
C LEU A 160 -8.26 13.87 -6.87
N PHE A 161 -8.17 12.55 -7.03
CA PHE A 161 -9.16 11.77 -7.78
C PHE A 161 -10.52 11.79 -7.10
N HIS A 162 -10.58 11.74 -5.76
CA HIS A 162 -11.83 11.92 -5.00
C HIS A 162 -12.47 13.29 -5.26
N LEU A 163 -11.68 14.36 -5.31
CA LEU A 163 -12.21 15.70 -5.53
C LEU A 163 -12.64 15.92 -6.99
N ILE A 164 -11.89 15.41 -7.96
CA ILE A 164 -12.24 15.48 -9.38
C ILE A 164 -13.49 14.63 -9.66
N GLY A 165 -13.53 13.42 -9.12
CA GLY A 165 -14.63 12.46 -9.28
C GLY A 165 -15.67 12.51 -8.16
N ILE A 166 -15.84 13.64 -7.47
CA ILE A 166 -16.62 13.75 -6.23
C ILE A 166 -18.06 13.21 -6.38
N ARG A 167 -18.66 13.35 -7.55
CA ARG A 167 -20.00 12.81 -7.83
C ARG A 167 -20.03 11.28 -7.73
N VAL A 168 -18.99 10.61 -8.23
CA VAL A 168 -18.86 9.14 -8.18
C VAL A 168 -18.58 8.71 -6.75
N PHE A 169 -17.60 9.34 -6.08
CA PHE A 169 -17.25 8.97 -4.71
C PHE A 169 -18.37 9.23 -3.71
N ALA A 170 -19.21 10.26 -3.93
CA ALA A 170 -20.39 10.50 -3.10
C ALA A 170 -21.41 9.34 -3.16
N THR A 171 -21.48 8.57 -4.27
CA THR A 171 -22.39 7.42 -4.38
C THR A 171 -21.86 6.15 -3.71
N ILE A 172 -20.55 6.11 -3.41
CA ILE A 172 -19.91 4.99 -2.70
C ILE A 172 -20.11 5.10 -1.18
N VAL A 173 -20.36 6.33 -0.68
CA VAL A 173 -20.67 6.56 0.73
C VAL A 173 -21.93 5.77 1.11
N PRO A 174 -21.90 4.98 2.20
CA PRO A 174 -23.04 4.19 2.63
C PRO A 174 -24.31 5.04 2.79
N HIS A 175 -25.47 4.52 2.34
CA HIS A 175 -26.74 5.28 2.35
C HIS A 175 -27.22 5.72 3.75
N TRP A 176 -26.78 5.02 4.80
CA TRP A 176 -27.07 5.42 6.19
C TRP A 176 -26.23 6.62 6.68
N MET A 177 -25.16 6.96 5.96
CA MET A 177 -24.38 8.17 6.20
C MET A 177 -24.94 9.32 5.35
N SER A 178 -25.61 10.27 5.98
CA SER A 178 -26.07 11.49 5.29
C SER A 178 -24.90 12.29 4.72
N PHE A 179 -25.18 13.14 3.71
CA PHE A 179 -24.19 14.06 3.13
C PHE A 179 -23.00 13.39 2.41
N GLY A 180 -23.27 12.48 1.44
CA GLY A 180 -22.24 11.77 0.69
C GLY A 180 -21.15 12.65 0.09
N TYR A 181 -21.52 13.84 -0.46
CA TYR A 181 -20.55 14.81 -0.97
C TYR A 181 -19.58 15.35 0.10
N PHE A 182 -20.09 15.58 1.29
CA PHE A 182 -19.28 16.05 2.42
C PHE A 182 -18.22 14.98 2.77
N TRP A 183 -18.63 13.73 2.91
CA TRP A 183 -17.71 12.64 3.23
C TRP A 183 -16.70 12.38 2.13
N ALA A 184 -17.12 12.41 0.86
CA ALA A 184 -16.21 12.27 -0.28
C ALA A 184 -15.17 13.41 -0.33
N ALA A 185 -15.57 14.66 -0.05
CA ALA A 185 -14.65 15.80 0.02
C ALA A 185 -13.71 15.69 1.23
N LEU A 186 -14.23 15.38 2.41
CA LEU A 186 -13.45 15.26 3.64
C LEU A 186 -12.38 14.20 3.52
N THR A 187 -12.73 13.02 3.01
CA THR A 187 -11.78 11.92 2.81
C THR A 187 -10.76 12.23 1.72
N GLY A 188 -11.17 12.89 0.65
CA GLY A 188 -10.26 13.38 -0.39
C GLY A 188 -9.21 14.35 0.17
N ILE A 189 -9.64 15.32 0.99
CA ILE A 189 -8.72 16.26 1.68
C ILE A 189 -7.83 15.52 2.67
N ALA A 190 -8.37 14.57 3.44
CA ALA A 190 -7.59 13.79 4.39
C ALA A 190 -6.50 12.95 3.69
N PHE A 191 -6.79 12.38 2.53
CA PHE A 191 -5.79 11.70 1.70
C PHE A 191 -4.67 12.65 1.28
N ILE A 192 -4.99 13.84 0.75
CA ILE A 192 -4.00 14.83 0.32
C ILE A 192 -3.11 15.25 1.49
N LEU A 193 -3.71 15.63 2.62
CA LEU A 193 -2.96 16.05 3.81
C LEU A 193 -2.07 14.95 4.35
N SER A 194 -2.55 13.70 4.40
CA SER A 194 -1.75 12.55 4.82
C SER A 194 -0.55 12.33 3.90
N GLY A 195 -0.79 12.36 2.59
CA GLY A 195 0.27 12.19 1.59
C GLY A 195 1.34 13.28 1.68
N LEU A 196 0.93 14.54 1.76
CA LEU A 196 1.86 15.67 1.92
C LEU A 196 2.66 15.60 3.23
N ALA A 197 2.03 15.22 4.34
CA ALA A 197 2.69 15.03 5.62
C ALA A 197 3.73 13.89 5.55
N ILE A 198 3.39 12.78 4.89
CA ILE A 198 4.30 11.65 4.69
C ILE A 198 5.48 12.07 3.80
N CYS A 199 5.25 12.73 2.68
CA CYS A 199 6.30 13.17 1.76
C CYS A 199 7.24 14.19 2.41
N SER A 200 6.70 15.16 3.14
CA SER A 200 7.50 16.20 3.81
C SER A 200 8.24 15.71 5.06
N GLY A 201 7.82 14.58 5.64
CA GLY A 201 8.35 14.09 6.90
C GLY A 201 7.81 14.84 8.14
N ILE A 202 6.87 15.76 7.97
CA ILE A 202 6.26 16.52 9.06
C ILE A 202 5.14 15.69 9.67
N LYS A 203 5.31 15.26 10.94
CA LYS A 203 4.36 14.37 11.64
C LYS A 203 3.97 13.12 10.84
N ASP A 204 4.89 12.61 10.05
CA ASP A 204 4.71 11.50 9.13
C ASP A 204 4.19 10.22 9.79
N VAL A 205 4.68 9.88 11.00
CA VAL A 205 4.18 8.74 11.79
C VAL A 205 2.70 8.91 12.12
N LEU A 206 2.30 10.10 12.59
CA LEU A 206 0.90 10.39 12.91
C LEU A 206 0.02 10.35 11.66
N ALA A 207 0.48 11.01 10.60
CA ALA A 207 -0.25 11.05 9.33
C ALA A 207 -0.46 9.64 8.74
N THR A 208 0.57 8.80 8.80
CA THR A 208 0.48 7.42 8.28
C THR A 208 -0.44 6.55 9.15
N ARG A 209 -0.44 6.73 10.47
CA ARG A 209 -1.38 6.03 11.37
C ARG A 209 -2.82 6.46 11.15
N LEU A 210 -3.06 7.76 10.95
CA LEU A 210 -4.40 8.27 10.64
C LEU A 210 -4.87 7.79 9.26
N LEU A 211 -3.98 7.71 8.27
CA LEU A 211 -4.27 7.12 6.98
C LEU A 211 -4.65 5.63 7.12
N ALA A 212 -3.88 4.85 7.87
CA ALA A 212 -4.22 3.45 8.14
C ALA A 212 -5.57 3.29 8.84
N LEU A 213 -5.89 4.17 9.81
CA LEU A 213 -7.19 4.19 10.47
C LEU A 213 -8.32 4.53 9.50
N MET A 214 -8.12 5.51 8.64
CA MET A 214 -9.12 5.88 7.61
C MET A 214 -9.39 4.71 6.66
N LEU A 215 -8.34 4.03 6.19
CA LEU A 215 -8.48 2.83 5.35
C LEU A 215 -9.18 1.69 6.10
N LEU A 216 -8.90 1.51 7.39
CA LEU A 216 -9.60 0.52 8.23
C LEU A 216 -11.10 0.82 8.37
N LEU A 217 -11.46 2.10 8.50
CA LEU A 217 -12.87 2.51 8.49
C LEU A 217 -13.51 2.30 7.11
N PHE A 218 -12.78 2.55 6.03
CA PHE A 218 -13.25 2.24 4.67
C PHE A 218 -13.48 0.73 4.51
N GLU A 219 -12.56 -0.09 4.99
CA GLU A 219 -12.73 -1.54 4.96
C GLU A 219 -14.04 -1.97 5.62
N GLY A 220 -14.29 -1.48 6.83
CA GLY A 220 -15.48 -1.85 7.60
C GLY A 220 -16.80 -1.31 7.04
N PHE A 221 -16.82 -0.09 6.50
CA PHE A 221 -18.05 0.58 6.11
C PHE A 221 -18.31 0.63 4.61
N VAL A 222 -17.26 0.56 3.79
CA VAL A 222 -17.37 0.76 2.34
C VAL A 222 -17.06 -0.52 1.56
N GLU A 223 -15.97 -1.24 1.91
CA GLU A 223 -15.48 -2.36 1.10
C GLU A 223 -16.12 -3.70 1.48
N ILE A 224 -16.23 -4.00 2.78
CA ILE A 224 -16.80 -5.28 3.24
C ILE A 224 -18.32 -5.39 3.00
N PRO A 225 -19.17 -4.39 3.28
CA PRO A 225 -20.61 -4.55 3.16
C PRO A 225 -21.09 -4.95 1.75
N PRO A 226 -20.55 -4.42 0.64
CA PRO A 226 -20.95 -4.85 -0.70
C PRO A 226 -20.64 -6.31 -1.01
N ILE A 227 -19.66 -6.93 -0.33
CA ILE A 227 -19.32 -8.35 -0.54
C ILE A 227 -20.54 -9.23 -0.28
N PHE A 228 -21.30 -8.97 0.79
CA PHE A 228 -22.47 -9.79 1.16
C PHE A 228 -23.62 -9.71 0.14
N SER A 229 -23.71 -8.60 -0.60
CA SER A 229 -24.72 -8.42 -1.65
C SER A 229 -24.22 -8.79 -3.05
N ARG A 230 -22.90 -8.92 -3.24
CA ARG A 230 -22.26 -9.13 -4.55
C ARG A 230 -21.16 -10.20 -4.47
N LEU A 231 -21.47 -11.35 -3.89
CA LEU A 231 -20.51 -12.46 -3.64
C LEU A 231 -19.74 -12.91 -4.88
N HIS A 232 -20.34 -12.80 -6.07
CA HIS A 232 -19.73 -13.20 -7.34
C HIS A 232 -19.12 -12.05 -8.13
N ASN A 233 -18.93 -10.87 -7.50
CA ASN A 233 -18.30 -9.73 -8.15
C ASN A 233 -16.83 -9.62 -7.75
N GLU A 234 -15.95 -9.91 -8.70
CA GLU A 234 -14.50 -9.89 -8.54
C GLU A 234 -13.97 -8.53 -8.06
N ALA A 235 -14.45 -7.44 -8.69
CA ALA A 235 -14.00 -6.08 -8.35
C ALA A 235 -14.32 -5.69 -6.90
N THR A 236 -15.43 -6.20 -6.35
CA THR A 236 -15.79 -5.97 -4.93
C THR A 236 -14.79 -6.65 -4.00
N TRP A 237 -14.43 -7.89 -4.28
CA TRP A 237 -13.41 -8.60 -3.51
C TRP A 237 -12.02 -7.99 -3.69
N GLY A 238 -11.66 -7.60 -4.92
CA GLY A 238 -10.39 -6.95 -5.22
C GLY A 238 -10.22 -5.65 -4.45
N ALA A 239 -11.26 -4.82 -4.37
CA ALA A 239 -11.24 -3.57 -3.62
C ALA A 239 -10.97 -3.79 -2.12
N ALA A 240 -11.69 -4.72 -1.48
CA ALA A 240 -11.49 -5.07 -0.08
C ALA A 240 -10.08 -5.62 0.18
N VAL A 241 -9.62 -6.57 -0.64
CA VAL A 241 -8.29 -7.17 -0.48
C VAL A 241 -7.16 -6.16 -0.71
N TYR A 242 -7.32 -5.26 -1.70
CA TYR A 242 -6.38 -4.16 -1.90
C TYR A 242 -6.31 -3.27 -0.66
N ASN A 243 -7.46 -2.88 -0.10
CA ASN A 243 -7.53 -1.99 1.05
C ASN A 243 -6.89 -2.63 2.30
N VAL A 244 -7.12 -3.92 2.56
CA VAL A 244 -6.42 -4.69 3.61
C VAL A 244 -4.91 -4.63 3.42
N THR A 245 -4.41 -4.80 2.19
CA THR A 245 -2.99 -4.74 1.88
C THR A 245 -2.42 -3.34 2.12
N ALA A 246 -3.15 -2.29 1.73
CA ALA A 246 -2.79 -0.89 1.93
C ALA A 246 -2.77 -0.48 3.41
N ILE A 247 -3.70 -0.99 4.23
CA ILE A 247 -3.66 -0.83 5.70
C ILE A 247 -2.34 -1.38 6.24
N GLY A 248 -1.97 -2.60 5.84
CA GLY A 248 -0.69 -3.21 6.20
C GLY A 248 0.51 -2.37 5.77
N ALA A 249 0.47 -1.82 4.55
CA ALA A 249 1.51 -0.94 4.02
C ALA A 249 1.73 0.30 4.89
N CYS A 250 0.66 1.01 5.22
CA CYS A 250 0.70 2.17 6.10
C CYS A 250 1.24 1.80 7.48
N TRP A 251 0.77 0.68 8.05
CA TRP A 251 1.18 0.27 9.38
C TRP A 251 2.66 -0.09 9.47
N ILE A 252 3.18 -0.85 8.51
CA ILE A 252 4.62 -1.18 8.41
C ILE A 252 5.45 0.11 8.38
N PHE A 253 5.06 1.07 7.56
CA PHE A 253 5.80 2.32 7.40
C PHE A 253 5.79 3.17 8.67
N ALA A 254 4.62 3.35 9.30
CA ALA A 254 4.47 4.12 10.53
C ALA A 254 5.34 3.55 11.66
N GLU A 255 5.31 2.23 11.89
CA GLU A 255 6.07 1.59 12.96
C GLU A 255 7.57 1.56 12.67
N PHE A 256 7.96 1.44 11.41
CA PHE A 256 9.36 1.55 11.01
C PHE A 256 9.91 2.95 11.30
N LEU A 257 9.17 4.01 10.94
CA LEU A 257 9.58 5.39 11.24
C LEU A 257 9.64 5.66 12.75
N ALA A 258 8.62 5.22 13.49
CA ALA A 258 8.59 5.38 14.95
C ALA A 258 9.80 4.70 15.61
N SER A 259 10.13 3.48 15.21
CA SER A 259 11.27 2.75 15.74
C SER A 259 12.62 3.40 15.39
N ARG A 260 12.73 4.08 14.24
CA ARG A 260 13.94 4.87 13.90
C ARG A 260 14.06 6.13 14.76
N ALA A 261 12.95 6.81 15.00
CA ALA A 261 12.95 8.01 15.84
C ALA A 261 13.37 7.67 17.28
N ASP A 262 12.88 6.58 17.83
CA ASP A 262 13.25 6.12 19.17
C ASP A 262 14.76 5.78 19.25
N ARG A 263 15.30 5.04 18.28
CA ARG A 263 16.76 4.73 18.23
C ARG A 263 17.64 5.98 18.15
N ARG A 264 17.22 7.01 17.43
CA ARG A 264 17.97 8.29 17.34
C ARG A 264 17.95 9.06 18.67
N ARG A 265 16.93 8.89 19.50
CA ARG A 265 16.82 9.54 20.81
C ARG A 265 17.65 8.82 21.88
N THR A 266 17.75 7.50 21.83
CA THR A 266 18.43 6.68 22.85
C THR A 266 19.92 6.53 22.60
N GLY A 267 20.37 6.49 21.35
CA GLY A 267 21.75 6.26 20.96
C GLY A 267 22.79 7.26 21.54
N PRO A 268 22.55 8.58 21.62
CA PRO A 268 23.50 9.52 22.23
C PRO A 268 23.65 9.37 23.73
N ALA A 269 22.60 8.96 24.45
CA ALA A 269 22.61 8.85 25.91
C ALA A 269 23.45 7.64 26.41
N GLU A 270 23.43 6.55 25.67
CA GLU A 270 24.16 5.32 26.00
C GLU A 270 25.69 5.49 25.83
N ASN A 271 26.12 6.24 24.81
CA ASN A 271 27.51 6.56 24.58
C ASN A 271 28.09 7.51 25.63
N ILE A 272 27.28 8.42 26.19
CA ILE A 272 27.70 9.32 27.28
C ILE A 272 27.82 8.55 28.59
N ALA A 273 26.98 7.57 28.86
CA ALA A 273 27.02 6.73 30.05
C ALA A 273 28.27 5.81 30.06
N MET A 274 28.65 5.27 28.89
CA MET A 274 29.86 4.44 28.77
C MET A 274 31.18 5.22 28.79
N SER A 275 31.16 6.54 28.58
CA SER A 275 32.35 7.39 28.57
C SER A 275 32.67 8.05 29.93
N ARG A 276 31.88 7.79 30.99
CA ARG A 276 32.23 8.24 32.32
C ARG A 276 33.35 7.35 32.88
N PRO A 277 34.54 7.90 33.17
CA PRO A 277 35.56 7.14 33.85
C PRO A 277 35.05 6.74 35.24
N ASP A 278 35.37 5.51 35.64
CA ASP A 278 35.09 5.04 37.00
C ASP A 278 35.62 6.03 38.04
N PRO A 279 34.89 6.32 39.09
CA PRO A 279 35.35 7.15 40.15
C PRO A 279 36.60 6.52 40.74
N VAL A 280 37.74 7.23 40.64
CA VAL A 280 39.01 6.84 41.29
C VAL A 280 38.71 6.79 42.79
N VAL A 281 38.64 5.60 43.32
CA VAL A 281 38.52 5.33 44.76
C VAL A 281 39.88 5.70 45.37
N ALA A 282 39.94 6.82 46.09
CA ALA A 282 41.10 7.28 46.86
C ALA A 282 41.02 6.69 48.27
#